data_2bfaff603c24f46119b6b929c9c88f27
#
_entry.id   2bfaff603c24f46119b6b929c9c88f27
#
_cell.length_a   1.000
_cell.length_b   1.000
_cell.length_c   1.000
_cell.angle_alpha   90.00
_cell.angle_beta   90.00
_cell.angle_gamma   90.00
#
_symmetry.space_group_name_H-M   'P 1'
#
loop_
_entity.id
_entity.type
_entity.pdbx_description
1 polymer ?
#
loop_
_entity_poly.entity_id
_entity_poly.type
_entity_poly.pdbx_seq_one_letter_code
_entity_poly.pdbx_strand_id
1 'polypeptide(L)'
;VTARALPSSQVVHLHLLRHGEVETGGARLAYGHTDLPLGAVGEAASADLLAFAQDTLPPVSQVVASDLQRCSGLARRLGEALGVPVRLEPRLREQHMGAWEGRSWADLNAADDATIQAYWADYVHTRPPGGESMADLADRVLGWWQQVAPALDGSRVILVTHVGVIRVLLCQALGLPLDQALRFAPPRGSHTHLLGSDTGWVLQALGEHPPPQARPRAERAPPRAAGLPRRIALSGSAGTGKTTLGRALALRLGLPYLPEGMRARLEGGLDVHRLDAAAFRALLWELWEEQVAAEERAEAQAGGYVADRSPWDFAAFWLHYHFSSDREETERFFAAVRARAARTERILVLPWGVLPLLADGVRSSNPWLQRHYQASVEGLLAREAAPGQVLELPALVELGPRLDWVLNQLGR
;
A
#
# COMPACT_ATOMS: atom_id res chain seq x y z
N VAL A 1 -19.27 21.86 -16.49
CA VAL A 1 -18.26 21.93 -17.58
C VAL A 1 -18.20 20.55 -18.18
N THR A 2 -18.79 20.38 -19.36
CA THR A 2 -18.77 19.11 -20.10
C THR A 2 -17.34 18.75 -20.45
N ALA A 3 -16.88 17.56 -20.06
CA ALA A 3 -15.60 17.03 -20.48
C ALA A 3 -15.57 17.02 -22.02
N ARG A 4 -14.68 17.80 -22.61
CA ARG A 4 -14.50 17.83 -24.05
C ARG A 4 -13.90 16.48 -24.46
N ALA A 5 -14.65 15.71 -25.24
CA ALA A 5 -14.19 14.44 -25.80
C ALA A 5 -12.87 14.65 -26.55
N LEU A 6 -11.93 13.72 -26.40
CA LEU A 6 -10.71 13.67 -27.20
C LEU A 6 -11.06 13.31 -28.67
N PRO A 7 -10.35 13.80 -29.67
CA PRO A 7 -10.62 13.45 -31.04
C PRO A 7 -10.46 11.94 -31.29
N SER A 8 -11.28 11.43 -32.19
CA SER A 8 -11.80 10.06 -32.34
C SER A 8 -10.86 8.96 -32.83
N SER A 9 -9.57 8.96 -32.56
CA SER A 9 -8.75 7.86 -33.12
C SER A 9 -7.65 7.26 -32.25
N GLN A 10 -7.28 7.86 -31.12
CA GLN A 10 -6.14 7.34 -30.36
C GLN A 10 -6.35 7.41 -28.85
N VAL A 11 -6.02 6.31 -28.21
CA VAL A 11 -6.14 6.14 -26.76
C VAL A 11 -4.97 6.82 -26.05
N VAL A 12 -5.27 7.67 -25.08
CA VAL A 12 -4.27 8.30 -24.18
C VAL A 12 -4.06 7.45 -22.95
N HIS A 13 -2.81 7.12 -22.65
CA HIS A 13 -2.41 6.47 -21.41
C HIS A 13 -1.78 7.49 -20.47
N LEU A 14 -2.43 7.74 -19.33
CA LEU A 14 -1.92 8.65 -18.30
C LEU A 14 -1.50 7.84 -17.07
N HIS A 15 -0.19 7.73 -16.88
CA HIS A 15 0.40 7.05 -15.74
C HIS A 15 0.75 8.09 -14.67
N LEU A 16 -0.01 8.10 -13.56
CA LEU A 16 0.18 9.01 -12.43
C LEU A 16 1.06 8.32 -11.39
N LEU A 17 2.24 8.84 -11.15
CA LEU A 17 3.17 8.35 -10.14
C LEU A 17 3.14 9.31 -8.95
N ARG A 18 2.72 8.82 -7.78
CA ARG A 18 2.82 9.57 -6.55
C ARG A 18 4.25 9.45 -6.00
N HIS A 19 4.86 10.59 -5.64
CA HIS A 19 6.18 10.59 -5.01
C HIS A 19 6.26 9.67 -3.79
N GLY A 20 7.47 9.20 -3.46
CA GLY A 20 7.78 8.38 -2.30
C GLY A 20 7.64 9.13 -0.97
N GLU A 21 8.00 8.48 0.12
CA GLU A 21 7.95 9.08 1.46
C GLU A 21 9.02 10.15 1.60
N VAL A 22 8.61 11.32 2.16
CA VAL A 22 9.51 12.44 2.44
C VAL A 22 10.15 12.31 3.82
N GLU A 23 11.31 12.94 3.99
CA GLU A 23 12.00 12.99 5.28
C GLU A 23 11.28 13.97 6.23
N THR A 24 10.61 13.42 7.22
CA THR A 24 9.87 14.22 8.24
C THR A 24 10.23 13.83 9.68
N GLY A 25 11.25 13.01 9.87
CA GLY A 25 11.56 12.46 11.20
C GLY A 25 10.43 11.61 11.80
N GLY A 26 9.57 11.02 10.96
CA GLY A 26 8.43 10.21 11.39
C GLY A 26 7.14 11.00 11.68
N ALA A 27 7.16 12.32 11.68
CA ALA A 27 5.98 13.13 11.91
C ALA A 27 5.04 13.18 10.69
N ARG A 28 3.72 13.16 10.92
CA ARG A 28 2.72 13.40 9.89
C ARG A 28 2.48 14.90 9.72
N LEU A 29 3.34 15.55 8.96
CA LEU A 29 3.27 16.99 8.73
C LEU A 29 2.28 17.35 7.62
N ALA A 30 1.69 18.54 7.71
CA ALA A 30 1.10 19.25 6.58
C ALA A 30 2.26 19.84 5.75
N TYR A 31 2.43 19.43 4.49
CA TYR A 31 3.44 19.95 3.59
C TYR A 31 2.91 19.94 2.16
N GLY A 32 2.49 21.10 1.69
CA GLY A 32 2.03 21.30 0.33
C GLY A 32 3.15 21.77 -0.59
N HIS A 33 3.48 23.03 -0.47
CA HIS A 33 4.53 23.68 -1.24
C HIS A 33 5.92 23.62 -0.58
N THR A 34 6.02 23.27 0.69
CA THR A 34 7.32 23.03 1.34
C THR A 34 8.09 21.95 0.59
N ASP A 35 9.29 22.29 0.15
CA ASP A 35 10.10 21.41 -0.69
C ASP A 35 10.97 20.45 0.12
N LEU A 36 10.33 19.43 0.69
CA LEU A 36 10.99 18.38 1.47
C LEU A 36 11.62 17.33 0.55
N PRO A 37 12.84 16.83 0.89
CA PRO A 37 13.46 15.72 0.17
C PRO A 37 12.77 14.39 0.47
N LEU A 38 13.04 13.39 -0.35
CA LEU A 38 12.65 12.01 -0.05
C LEU A 38 13.53 11.45 1.07
N GLY A 39 12.92 10.66 1.96
CA GLY A 39 13.66 9.80 2.86
C GLY A 39 14.11 8.51 2.18
N ALA A 40 14.89 7.69 2.89
CA ALA A 40 15.43 6.43 2.34
C ALA A 40 14.34 5.48 1.78
N VAL A 41 13.19 5.40 2.45
CA VAL A 41 12.02 4.62 1.99
C VAL A 41 11.45 5.21 0.70
N GLY A 42 11.39 6.54 0.62
CA GLY A 42 10.91 7.25 -0.58
C GLY A 42 11.83 7.10 -1.78
N GLU A 43 13.14 7.12 -1.56
CA GLU A 43 14.13 6.86 -2.61
C GLU A 43 14.05 5.42 -3.12
N ALA A 44 13.87 4.44 -2.23
CA ALA A 44 13.67 3.05 -2.63
C ALA A 44 12.40 2.88 -3.48
N ALA A 45 11.27 3.46 -3.05
CA ALA A 45 10.03 3.44 -3.82
C ALA A 45 10.16 4.15 -5.18
N SER A 46 10.95 5.23 -5.25
CA SER A 46 11.26 5.90 -6.52
C SER A 46 12.09 5.01 -7.45
N ALA A 47 13.01 4.21 -6.91
CA ALA A 47 13.75 3.24 -7.70
C ALA A 47 12.85 2.12 -8.25
N ASP A 48 11.89 1.64 -7.46
CA ASP A 48 10.92 0.64 -7.91
C ASP A 48 9.99 1.20 -9.00
N LEU A 49 9.55 2.46 -8.87
CA LEU A 49 8.75 3.13 -9.91
C LEU A 49 9.54 3.34 -11.21
N LEU A 50 10.82 3.71 -11.12
CA LEU A 50 11.69 3.86 -12.28
C LEU A 50 11.81 2.55 -13.04
N ALA A 51 12.06 1.52 -12.32
CA ALA A 51 12.22 0.20 -12.87
C ALA A 51 10.93 -0.35 -13.47
N PHE A 52 9.80 -0.18 -12.79
CA PHE A 52 8.48 -0.51 -13.34
C PHE A 52 8.25 0.20 -14.69
N ALA A 53 8.60 1.50 -14.78
CA ALA A 53 8.44 2.23 -16.02
C ALA A 53 9.32 1.68 -17.16
N GLN A 54 10.56 1.27 -16.86
CA GLN A 54 11.47 0.69 -17.84
C GLN A 54 11.05 -0.71 -18.30
N ASP A 55 10.63 -1.57 -17.37
CA ASP A 55 10.43 -2.98 -17.64
C ASP A 55 9.00 -3.33 -18.06
N THR A 56 8.03 -2.51 -17.67
CA THR A 56 6.61 -2.86 -17.79
C THR A 56 5.85 -1.94 -18.74
N LEU A 57 6.18 -0.63 -18.77
CA LEU A 57 5.43 0.29 -19.61
C LEU A 57 5.87 0.20 -21.07
N PRO A 58 4.93 0.14 -22.03
CA PRO A 58 5.24 0.38 -23.44
C PRO A 58 5.86 1.78 -23.64
N PRO A 59 6.45 2.08 -24.80
CA PRO A 59 7.12 3.35 -25.05
C PRO A 59 6.31 4.57 -24.61
N VAL A 60 6.94 5.40 -23.81
CA VAL A 60 6.39 6.65 -23.24
C VAL A 60 6.84 7.82 -24.11
N SER A 61 5.98 8.81 -24.30
CA SER A 61 6.29 9.99 -25.14
C SER A 61 6.99 11.12 -24.37
N GLN A 62 6.65 11.28 -23.09
CA GLN A 62 7.21 12.31 -22.22
C GLN A 62 6.95 12.03 -20.74
N VAL A 63 7.74 12.67 -19.89
CA VAL A 63 7.51 12.75 -18.44
C VAL A 63 7.18 14.20 -18.07
N VAL A 64 6.08 14.42 -17.37
CA VAL A 64 5.74 15.72 -16.77
C VAL A 64 5.74 15.56 -15.27
N ALA A 65 6.24 16.54 -14.52
CA ALA A 65 6.32 16.43 -13.08
C ALA A 65 6.11 17.75 -12.36
N SER A 66 5.62 17.68 -11.12
CA SER A 66 5.80 18.77 -10.18
C SER A 66 7.29 19.12 -10.06
N ASP A 67 7.60 20.40 -9.96
CA ASP A 67 8.97 20.90 -9.82
C ASP A 67 9.56 20.69 -8.42
N LEU A 68 8.73 20.32 -7.42
CA LEU A 68 9.21 19.98 -6.07
C LEU A 68 10.14 18.77 -6.11
N GLN A 69 11.25 18.84 -5.34
CA GLN A 69 12.36 17.87 -5.43
C GLN A 69 11.92 16.41 -5.25
N ARG A 70 10.93 16.14 -4.39
CA ARG A 70 10.36 14.80 -4.18
C ARG A 70 9.68 14.18 -5.41
N CYS A 71 9.35 15.00 -6.42
CA CYS A 71 8.81 14.57 -7.71
C CYS A 71 9.84 14.72 -8.82
N SER A 72 10.52 15.87 -8.90
CA SER A 72 11.42 16.20 -10.00
C SER A 72 12.66 15.30 -10.04
N GLY A 73 13.12 14.76 -8.90
CA GLY A 73 14.21 13.79 -8.83
C GLY A 73 13.90 12.51 -9.61
N LEU A 74 12.75 11.90 -9.33
CA LEU A 74 12.28 10.71 -10.06
C LEU A 74 12.02 11.03 -11.52
N ALA A 75 11.42 12.18 -11.82
CA ALA A 75 11.10 12.54 -13.20
C ALA A 75 12.34 12.66 -14.10
N ARG A 76 13.43 13.27 -13.60
CA ARG A 76 14.70 13.35 -14.34
C ARG A 76 15.30 11.97 -14.60
N ARG A 77 15.31 11.09 -13.61
CA ARG A 77 15.77 9.71 -13.75
C ARG A 77 14.93 8.92 -14.77
N LEU A 78 13.61 9.12 -14.77
CA LEU A 78 12.71 8.51 -15.77
C LEU A 78 13.01 9.04 -17.19
N GLY A 79 13.19 10.36 -17.35
CA GLY A 79 13.51 10.95 -18.65
C GLY A 79 14.83 10.43 -19.22
N GLU A 80 15.86 10.35 -18.39
CA GLU A 80 17.16 9.77 -18.77
C GLU A 80 17.04 8.30 -19.15
N ALA A 81 16.39 7.50 -18.31
CA ALA A 81 16.28 6.05 -18.48
C ALA A 81 15.40 5.63 -19.66
N LEU A 82 14.36 6.40 -19.97
CA LEU A 82 13.42 6.14 -21.07
C LEU A 82 13.80 6.89 -22.36
N GLY A 83 14.78 7.79 -22.33
CA GLY A 83 15.19 8.60 -23.47
C GLY A 83 14.13 9.60 -23.93
N VAL A 84 13.33 10.16 -23.01
CA VAL A 84 12.20 11.05 -23.32
C VAL A 84 12.34 12.42 -22.65
N PRO A 85 11.71 13.48 -23.21
CA PRO A 85 11.76 14.80 -22.62
C PRO A 85 11.08 14.84 -21.25
N VAL A 86 11.64 15.63 -20.34
CA VAL A 86 11.08 15.91 -19.00
C VAL A 86 10.64 17.36 -18.93
N ARG A 87 9.40 17.59 -18.54
CA ARG A 87 8.85 18.92 -18.29
C ARG A 87 8.50 19.07 -16.82
N LEU A 88 9.07 20.06 -16.15
CA LEU A 88 8.67 20.44 -14.80
C LEU A 88 7.54 21.48 -14.88
N GLU A 89 6.48 21.26 -14.11
CA GLU A 89 5.25 22.04 -14.17
C GLU A 89 4.81 22.44 -12.74
N PRO A 90 5.00 23.71 -12.33
CA PRO A 90 4.61 24.17 -11.00
C PRO A 90 3.12 24.03 -10.68
N ARG A 91 2.27 23.99 -11.71
CA ARG A 91 0.82 23.76 -11.53
C ARG A 91 0.48 22.32 -11.10
N LEU A 92 1.47 21.41 -11.08
CA LEU A 92 1.33 20.06 -10.55
C LEU A 92 1.86 19.92 -9.11
N ARG A 93 2.22 21.02 -8.40
CA ARG A 93 2.53 21.01 -6.98
C ARG A 93 1.31 20.53 -6.17
N GLU A 94 1.57 20.02 -4.96
CA GLU A 94 0.53 19.67 -4.00
C GLU A 94 -0.30 20.90 -3.59
N GLN A 95 -1.43 20.68 -2.94
CA GLN A 95 -2.24 21.73 -2.34
C GLN A 95 -1.38 22.57 -1.38
N HIS A 96 -1.37 23.87 -1.54
CA HIS A 96 -0.64 24.77 -0.65
C HIS A 96 -1.34 24.83 0.71
N MET A 97 -0.65 24.43 1.78
CA MET A 97 -1.21 24.39 3.13
C MET A 97 -1.04 25.69 3.91
N GLY A 98 -0.46 26.73 3.29
CA GLY A 98 -0.30 28.05 3.90
C GLY A 98 0.39 28.00 5.27
N ALA A 99 -0.18 28.65 6.27
CA ALA A 99 0.37 28.69 7.62
C ALA A 99 0.39 27.35 8.37
N TRP A 100 -0.22 26.31 7.80
CA TRP A 100 -0.17 24.97 8.38
C TRP A 100 1.05 24.15 7.92
N GLU A 101 1.78 24.63 6.90
CA GLU A 101 2.98 23.92 6.43
C GLU A 101 4.03 23.75 7.52
N GLY A 102 4.58 22.54 7.62
CA GLY A 102 5.56 22.17 8.65
C GLY A 102 4.96 21.80 10.01
N ARG A 103 3.66 22.00 10.23
CA ARG A 103 2.97 21.59 11.47
C ARG A 103 2.46 20.17 11.37
N SER A 104 2.43 19.44 12.48
CA SER A 104 1.84 18.11 12.50
C SER A 104 0.31 18.19 12.41
N TRP A 105 -0.30 17.23 11.72
CA TRP A 105 -1.76 17.12 11.69
C TRP A 105 -2.36 16.86 13.08
N ALA A 106 -1.59 16.22 13.98
CA ALA A 106 -2.01 16.02 15.35
C ALA A 106 -2.11 17.35 16.10
N ASP A 107 -1.11 18.22 15.98
CA ASP A 107 -1.11 19.54 16.63
C ASP A 107 -2.17 20.46 16.04
N LEU A 108 -2.37 20.42 14.72
CA LEU A 108 -3.41 21.19 14.06
C LEU A 108 -4.80 20.80 14.57
N ASN A 109 -5.08 19.51 14.66
CA ASN A 109 -6.38 19.01 15.14
C ASN A 109 -6.55 19.21 16.67
N ALA A 110 -5.48 19.17 17.45
CA ALA A 110 -5.52 19.39 18.90
C ALA A 110 -5.69 20.87 19.30
N ALA A 111 -5.37 21.78 18.38
CA ALA A 111 -5.47 23.23 18.64
C ALA A 111 -6.91 23.73 18.78
N ASP A 112 -7.92 22.87 18.50
CA ASP A 112 -9.36 23.18 18.51
C ASP A 112 -9.72 24.52 17.83
N ASP A 113 -8.97 24.84 16.76
CA ASP A 113 -9.10 26.05 15.99
C ASP A 113 -10.32 25.96 15.06
N ALA A 114 -11.18 26.98 15.08
CA ALA A 114 -12.34 27.05 14.21
C ALA A 114 -11.99 26.89 12.73
N THR A 115 -10.78 27.26 12.32
CA THR A 115 -10.33 27.14 10.94
C THR A 115 -10.10 25.68 10.54
N ILE A 116 -9.51 24.85 11.41
CA ILE A 116 -9.29 23.42 11.12
C ILE A 116 -10.62 22.66 11.12
N GLN A 117 -11.55 23.03 12.01
CA GLN A 117 -12.90 22.46 12.03
C GLN A 117 -13.68 22.80 10.75
N ALA A 118 -13.65 24.09 10.34
CA ALA A 118 -14.26 24.53 9.09
C ALA A 118 -13.65 23.82 7.87
N TYR A 119 -12.34 23.63 7.86
CA TYR A 119 -11.64 22.90 6.80
C TYR A 119 -12.14 21.46 6.68
N TRP A 120 -12.26 20.73 7.78
CA TRP A 120 -12.76 19.35 7.72
C TRP A 120 -14.26 19.24 7.44
N ALA A 121 -15.03 20.28 7.77
CA ALA A 121 -16.45 20.35 7.43
C ALA A 121 -16.68 20.59 5.93
N ASP A 122 -15.82 21.39 5.29
CA ASP A 122 -15.86 21.66 3.84
C ASP A 122 -14.43 21.89 3.30
N TYR A 123 -13.67 20.82 3.14
CA TYR A 123 -12.29 20.89 2.62
C TYR A 123 -12.23 21.30 1.14
N VAL A 124 -13.37 21.23 0.43
CA VAL A 124 -13.43 21.62 -0.98
C VAL A 124 -13.29 23.12 -1.14
N HIS A 125 -13.97 23.92 -0.30
CA HIS A 125 -14.02 25.37 -0.46
C HIS A 125 -13.25 26.13 0.64
N THR A 126 -13.00 25.51 1.79
CA THR A 126 -12.27 26.14 2.89
C THR A 126 -10.78 26.11 2.63
N ARG A 127 -10.11 27.25 2.80
CA ARG A 127 -8.66 27.42 2.65
C ARG A 127 -7.96 27.32 4.00
N PRO A 128 -6.84 26.61 4.11
CA PRO A 128 -5.88 26.90 5.17
C PRO A 128 -5.47 28.36 5.13
N PRO A 129 -5.13 28.99 6.25
CA PRO A 129 -4.74 30.40 6.27
C PRO A 129 -3.55 30.68 5.33
N GLY A 130 -3.79 31.49 4.30
CA GLY A 130 -2.80 31.78 3.24
C GLY A 130 -2.52 30.62 2.29
N GLY A 131 -3.31 29.57 2.30
CA GLY A 131 -3.18 28.38 1.44
C GLY A 131 -4.27 28.26 0.38
N GLU A 132 -4.34 27.09 -0.25
CA GLU A 132 -5.33 26.70 -1.27
C GLU A 132 -6.41 25.80 -0.68
N SER A 133 -7.65 25.96 -1.10
CA SER A 133 -8.69 24.94 -0.96
C SER A 133 -8.50 23.83 -2.00
N MET A 134 -9.26 22.73 -1.90
CA MET A 134 -9.25 21.69 -2.93
C MET A 134 -9.77 22.22 -4.26
N ALA A 135 -10.71 23.18 -4.25
CA ALA A 135 -11.21 23.84 -5.45
C ALA A 135 -10.14 24.69 -6.13
N ASP A 136 -9.34 25.45 -5.37
CA ASP A 136 -8.23 26.22 -5.94
C ASP A 136 -7.18 25.31 -6.58
N LEU A 137 -6.83 24.19 -5.92
CA LEU A 137 -5.98 23.16 -6.49
C LEU A 137 -6.57 22.61 -7.79
N ALA A 138 -7.86 22.33 -7.80
CA ALA A 138 -8.53 21.79 -8.99
C ALA A 138 -8.51 22.79 -10.14
N ASP A 139 -8.80 24.06 -9.90
CA ASP A 139 -8.73 25.11 -10.92
C ASP A 139 -7.33 25.22 -11.55
N ARG A 140 -6.30 25.17 -10.73
CA ARG A 140 -4.91 25.21 -11.16
C ARG A 140 -4.50 23.99 -12.01
N VAL A 141 -4.84 22.80 -11.53
CA VAL A 141 -4.50 21.53 -12.19
C VAL A 141 -5.29 21.35 -13.48
N LEU A 142 -6.61 21.60 -13.43
CA LEU A 142 -7.46 21.43 -14.60
C LEU A 142 -7.24 22.52 -15.66
N GLY A 143 -6.90 23.74 -15.24
CA GLY A 143 -6.44 24.78 -16.17
C GLY A 143 -5.18 24.38 -16.93
N TRP A 144 -4.22 23.72 -16.27
CA TRP A 144 -3.07 23.12 -16.95
C TRP A 144 -3.50 21.96 -17.87
N TRP A 145 -4.32 21.05 -17.37
CA TRP A 145 -4.76 19.88 -18.11
C TRP A 145 -5.46 20.26 -19.43
N GLN A 146 -6.36 21.23 -19.39
CA GLN A 146 -7.08 21.72 -20.58
C GLN A 146 -6.13 22.25 -21.68
N GLN A 147 -4.98 22.81 -21.29
CA GLN A 147 -3.99 23.32 -22.24
C GLN A 147 -3.18 22.21 -22.90
N VAL A 148 -2.88 21.12 -22.17
CA VAL A 148 -1.99 20.06 -22.65
C VAL A 148 -2.72 18.86 -23.24
N ALA A 149 -3.91 18.55 -22.76
CA ALA A 149 -4.67 17.37 -23.17
C ALA A 149 -4.88 17.25 -24.69
N PRO A 150 -5.15 18.32 -25.45
CA PRO A 150 -5.30 18.24 -26.91
C PRO A 150 -4.04 17.77 -27.66
N ALA A 151 -2.85 17.98 -27.07
CA ALA A 151 -1.57 17.57 -27.65
C ALA A 151 -1.15 16.14 -27.24
N LEU A 152 -1.92 15.47 -26.41
CA LEU A 152 -1.60 14.14 -25.89
C LEU A 152 -2.29 12.99 -26.65
N ASP A 153 -2.97 13.30 -27.76
CA ASP A 153 -3.70 12.30 -28.53
C ASP A 153 -2.80 11.12 -28.92
N GLY A 154 -3.22 9.90 -28.62
CA GLY A 154 -2.46 8.68 -28.83
C GLY A 154 -1.19 8.51 -28.00
N SER A 155 -0.96 9.40 -27.05
CA SER A 155 0.27 9.45 -26.27
C SER A 155 0.21 8.59 -25.01
N ARG A 156 1.36 8.13 -24.57
CA ARG A 156 1.59 7.58 -23.25
C ARG A 156 2.43 8.54 -22.44
N VAL A 157 1.87 9.07 -21.36
CA VAL A 157 2.51 10.14 -20.56
C VAL A 157 2.65 9.68 -19.11
N ILE A 158 3.80 9.95 -18.52
CA ILE A 158 4.00 9.79 -17.08
C ILE A 158 3.88 11.15 -16.40
N LEU A 159 3.04 11.25 -15.37
CA LEU A 159 2.97 12.37 -14.44
C LEU A 159 3.53 11.98 -13.08
N VAL A 160 4.61 12.63 -12.63
CA VAL A 160 5.15 12.47 -11.28
C VAL A 160 4.64 13.60 -10.40
N THR A 161 3.76 13.29 -9.43
CA THR A 161 3.05 14.33 -8.69
C THR A 161 2.62 13.87 -7.27
N HIS A 162 1.59 14.48 -6.72
CA HIS A 162 1.14 14.41 -5.34
C HIS A 162 -0.29 13.87 -5.24
N VAL A 163 -0.71 13.52 -4.02
CA VAL A 163 -2.03 12.90 -3.82
C VAL A 163 -3.20 13.85 -4.13
N GLY A 164 -3.10 15.13 -3.82
CA GLY A 164 -4.14 16.10 -4.14
C GLY A 164 -4.35 16.23 -5.64
N VAL A 165 -3.28 16.35 -6.40
CA VAL A 165 -3.32 16.41 -7.87
C VAL A 165 -3.92 15.14 -8.49
N ILE A 166 -3.49 13.96 -8.01
CA ILE A 166 -4.05 12.68 -8.47
C ILE A 166 -5.56 12.61 -8.20
N ARG A 167 -6.00 13.03 -7.02
CA ARG A 167 -7.43 13.08 -6.66
C ARG A 167 -8.25 13.98 -7.58
N VAL A 168 -7.74 15.17 -7.88
CA VAL A 168 -8.38 16.11 -8.82
C VAL A 168 -8.53 15.49 -10.20
N LEU A 169 -7.45 14.89 -10.73
CA LEU A 169 -7.48 14.24 -12.04
C LEU A 169 -8.41 13.03 -12.07
N LEU A 170 -8.48 12.25 -10.99
CA LEU A 170 -9.42 11.14 -10.87
C LEU A 170 -10.88 11.62 -10.82
N CYS A 171 -11.19 12.63 -10.01
CA CYS A 171 -12.53 13.20 -9.99
C CYS A 171 -12.95 13.72 -11.36
N GLN A 172 -12.07 14.45 -12.05
CA GLN A 172 -12.32 14.96 -13.39
C GLN A 172 -12.53 13.82 -14.41
N ALA A 173 -11.66 12.81 -14.40
CA ALA A 173 -11.73 11.70 -15.34
C ALA A 173 -12.98 10.84 -15.16
N LEU A 174 -13.40 10.61 -13.92
CA LEU A 174 -14.54 9.77 -13.59
C LEU A 174 -15.88 10.53 -13.46
N GLY A 175 -15.89 11.84 -13.73
CA GLY A 175 -17.08 12.68 -13.61
C GLY A 175 -17.60 12.81 -12.18
N LEU A 176 -16.72 12.70 -11.18
CA LEU A 176 -17.09 12.79 -9.77
C LEU A 176 -16.88 14.22 -9.24
N PRO A 177 -17.74 14.69 -8.32
CA PRO A 177 -17.54 15.96 -7.66
C PRO A 177 -16.36 15.92 -6.69
N LEU A 178 -15.73 17.07 -6.40
CA LEU A 178 -14.54 17.18 -5.57
C LEU A 178 -14.71 16.75 -4.11
N ASP A 179 -15.94 16.78 -3.59
CA ASP A 179 -16.26 16.25 -2.25
C ASP A 179 -16.09 14.72 -2.15
N GLN A 180 -15.91 14.03 -3.27
CA GLN A 180 -15.57 12.62 -3.33
C GLN A 180 -14.05 12.36 -3.41
N ALA A 181 -13.23 13.40 -3.51
CA ALA A 181 -11.78 13.27 -3.76
C ALA A 181 -11.05 12.47 -2.67
N LEU A 182 -11.46 12.57 -1.41
CA LEU A 182 -10.86 11.84 -0.28
C LEU A 182 -11.13 10.34 -0.30
N ARG A 183 -12.06 9.86 -1.12
CA ARG A 183 -12.29 8.41 -1.34
C ARG A 183 -11.12 7.74 -2.07
N PHE A 184 -10.32 8.53 -2.79
CA PHE A 184 -9.11 8.04 -3.44
C PHE A 184 -7.91 8.22 -2.52
N ALA A 185 -7.23 7.14 -2.21
CA ALA A 185 -6.09 7.14 -1.30
C ALA A 185 -4.86 6.42 -1.91
N PRO A 186 -4.37 6.85 -3.11
CA PRO A 186 -3.19 6.23 -3.69
C PRO A 186 -2.00 6.38 -2.74
N PRO A 187 -1.32 5.28 -2.36
CA PRO A 187 -0.19 5.32 -1.43
C PRO A 187 1.00 6.10 -1.98
N ARG A 188 1.92 6.56 -1.12
CA ARG A 188 3.20 7.14 -1.56
C ARG A 188 4.03 6.09 -2.29
N GLY A 189 4.73 6.49 -3.37
CA GLY A 189 5.50 5.57 -4.19
C GLY A 189 4.63 4.60 -5.00
N SER A 190 3.43 5.01 -5.39
CA SER A 190 2.48 4.18 -6.14
C SER A 190 2.19 4.71 -7.54
N HIS A 191 1.67 3.83 -8.37
CA HIS A 191 1.24 4.04 -9.74
C HIS A 191 -0.28 3.99 -9.83
N THR A 192 -0.87 4.95 -10.57
CA THR A 192 -2.28 4.99 -10.95
C THR A 192 -2.34 5.14 -12.46
N HIS A 193 -3.23 4.39 -13.13
CA HIS A 193 -3.33 4.40 -14.59
C HIS A 193 -4.74 4.78 -15.02
N LEU A 194 -4.82 5.86 -15.78
CA LEU A 194 -6.01 6.32 -16.50
C LEU A 194 -5.86 6.08 -17.99
N LEU A 195 -6.90 5.54 -18.59
CA LEU A 195 -7.02 5.33 -20.04
C LEU A 195 -8.09 6.27 -20.58
N GLY A 196 -7.71 7.20 -21.45
CA GLY A 196 -8.62 8.17 -22.06
C GLY A 196 -8.92 7.84 -23.52
N SER A 197 -10.17 7.97 -23.93
CA SER A 197 -10.66 7.83 -25.30
C SER A 197 -11.73 8.88 -25.62
N ASP A 198 -12.23 8.87 -26.83
CA ASP A 198 -13.38 9.68 -27.25
C ASP A 198 -14.67 9.36 -26.47
N THR A 199 -14.78 8.14 -25.92
CA THR A 199 -15.92 7.74 -25.08
C THR A 199 -15.79 8.11 -23.61
N GLY A 200 -14.63 8.61 -23.18
CA GLY A 200 -14.34 9.01 -21.80
C GLY A 200 -13.10 8.39 -21.20
N TRP A 201 -13.00 8.40 -19.88
CA TRP A 201 -11.86 7.89 -19.13
C TRP A 201 -12.19 6.62 -18.38
N VAL A 202 -11.24 5.69 -18.32
CA VAL A 202 -11.33 4.45 -17.55
C VAL A 202 -10.17 4.41 -16.55
N LEU A 203 -10.48 4.14 -15.28
CA LEU A 203 -9.48 3.86 -14.26
C LEU A 203 -9.05 2.39 -14.38
N GLN A 204 -7.83 2.15 -14.85
CA GLN A 204 -7.26 0.82 -15.05
C GLN A 204 -6.55 0.29 -13.81
N ALA A 205 -5.90 1.18 -13.04
CA ALA A 205 -5.20 0.83 -11.82
C ALA A 205 -5.24 2.03 -10.86
N LEU A 206 -5.37 1.78 -9.55
CA LEU A 206 -5.36 2.82 -8.52
C LEU A 206 -4.35 2.50 -7.43
N GLY A 207 -3.28 3.29 -7.36
CA GLY A 207 -2.35 3.26 -6.25
C GLY A 207 -1.60 1.93 -6.10
N GLU A 208 -1.33 1.25 -7.19
CA GLU A 208 -0.55 0.01 -7.19
C GLU A 208 0.92 0.31 -6.87
N HIS A 209 1.50 -0.46 -5.98
CA HIS A 209 2.94 -0.47 -5.83
C HIS A 209 3.53 -1.37 -6.91
N PRO A 210 4.51 -0.88 -7.70
CA PRO A 210 5.28 -1.76 -8.56
C PRO A 210 5.82 -2.93 -7.75
N PRO A 211 5.87 -4.15 -8.30
CA PRO A 211 6.56 -5.23 -7.63
C PRO A 211 8.00 -4.78 -7.37
N PRO A 212 8.52 -4.95 -6.15
CA PRO A 212 9.93 -4.63 -5.88
C PRO A 212 10.78 -5.40 -6.87
N GLN A 213 11.64 -4.69 -7.60
CA GLN A 213 12.48 -5.33 -8.59
C GLN A 213 13.31 -6.44 -7.98
N ALA A 214 13.42 -7.55 -8.70
CA ALA A 214 14.56 -8.44 -8.57
C ALA A 214 15.79 -7.61 -8.96
N ARG A 215 16.46 -6.99 -7.97
CA ARG A 215 17.65 -6.16 -8.19
C ARG A 215 18.63 -6.93 -9.07
N PRO A 216 19.20 -6.29 -10.13
CA PRO A 216 20.28 -6.91 -10.86
C PRO A 216 21.36 -7.30 -9.85
N ARG A 217 21.96 -8.45 -10.05
CA ARG A 217 22.89 -9.19 -9.17
C ARG A 217 24.21 -8.46 -8.86
N ALA A 218 24.25 -7.13 -8.76
CA ALA A 218 25.45 -6.29 -8.70
C ALA A 218 25.43 -5.17 -7.64
N GLU A 219 24.64 -5.31 -6.57
CA GLU A 219 25.01 -4.77 -5.26
C GLU A 219 24.48 -5.75 -4.22
N ARG A 220 25.36 -6.64 -3.79
CA ARG A 220 25.09 -7.49 -2.64
C ARG A 220 24.65 -6.61 -1.50
N ALA A 221 23.42 -6.87 -1.00
CA ALA A 221 23.07 -6.51 0.37
C ALA A 221 24.30 -6.75 1.27
N PRO A 222 24.51 -5.91 2.30
CA PRO A 222 25.63 -6.12 3.20
C PRO A 222 25.70 -7.60 3.57
N PRO A 223 26.90 -8.21 3.68
CA PRO A 223 27.05 -9.64 3.83
C PRO A 223 26.08 -10.11 4.90
N ARG A 224 25.15 -10.98 4.50
CA ARG A 224 24.11 -11.52 5.38
C ARG A 224 24.80 -12.10 6.60
N ALA A 225 24.40 -11.66 7.79
CA ALA A 225 24.79 -12.34 9.01
C ALA A 225 24.37 -13.81 8.85
N ALA A 226 25.35 -14.70 8.82
CA ALA A 226 25.11 -16.13 8.72
C ALA A 226 24.26 -16.53 9.93
N GLY A 227 23.04 -17.03 9.68
CA GLY A 227 22.17 -17.52 10.75
C GLY A 227 20.82 -16.86 10.92
N LEU A 228 20.46 -15.79 10.18
CA LEU A 228 19.11 -15.20 10.31
C LEU A 228 18.03 -16.13 9.74
N PRO A 229 16.87 -16.25 10.44
CA PRO A 229 15.71 -17.00 9.96
C PRO A 229 15.24 -16.49 8.59
N ARG A 230 14.83 -17.42 7.74
CA ARG A 230 14.46 -17.14 6.36
C ARG A 230 12.99 -17.46 6.05
N ARG A 231 12.34 -18.29 6.87
CA ARG A 231 10.92 -18.63 6.76
C ARG A 231 10.19 -18.02 7.94
N ILE A 232 9.67 -16.81 7.70
CA ILE A 232 9.07 -15.96 8.73
C ILE A 232 7.61 -15.74 8.37
N ALA A 233 6.72 -15.93 9.34
CA ALA A 233 5.31 -15.63 9.21
C ALA A 233 4.86 -14.60 10.24
N LEU A 234 3.96 -13.71 9.87
CA LEU A 234 3.30 -12.80 10.78
C LEU A 234 1.95 -13.38 11.20
N SER A 235 1.54 -13.14 12.42
CA SER A 235 0.30 -13.67 12.97
C SER A 235 -0.43 -12.61 13.80
N GLY A 236 -1.75 -12.75 13.91
CA GLY A 236 -2.62 -11.86 14.67
C GLY A 236 -3.84 -11.38 13.89
N SER A 237 -4.77 -10.72 14.58
CA SER A 237 -6.03 -10.27 14.00
C SER A 237 -5.89 -9.10 13.02
N ALA A 238 -7.00 -8.65 12.44
CA ALA A 238 -7.01 -7.48 11.56
C ALA A 238 -6.62 -6.19 12.30
N GLY A 239 -6.05 -5.23 11.58
CA GLY A 239 -5.68 -3.93 12.13
C GLY A 239 -4.39 -3.90 12.96
N THR A 240 -3.67 -5.02 13.11
CA THR A 240 -2.41 -5.06 13.89
C THR A 240 -1.18 -4.57 13.14
N GLY A 241 -1.31 -4.24 11.86
CA GLY A 241 -0.20 -3.72 11.03
C GLY A 241 0.73 -4.79 10.44
N LYS A 242 0.27 -6.06 10.31
CA LYS A 242 1.03 -7.17 9.71
C LYS A 242 1.57 -6.84 8.32
N THR A 243 0.70 -6.43 7.42
CA THR A 243 1.07 -6.12 6.03
C THR A 243 2.17 -5.07 5.93
N THR A 244 2.07 -4.00 6.72
CA THR A 244 3.07 -2.92 6.74
C THR A 244 4.40 -3.39 7.30
N LEU A 245 4.38 -4.08 8.44
CA LEU A 245 5.60 -4.63 9.05
C LEU A 245 6.21 -5.74 8.20
N GLY A 246 5.38 -6.65 7.66
CA GLY A 246 5.83 -7.76 6.84
C GLY A 246 6.54 -7.32 5.56
N ARG A 247 6.01 -6.32 4.87
CA ARG A 247 6.67 -5.74 3.69
C ARG A 247 8.00 -5.08 4.04
N ALA A 248 8.04 -4.29 5.11
CA ALA A 248 9.28 -3.65 5.57
C ALA A 248 10.34 -4.69 5.99
N LEU A 249 9.93 -5.74 6.70
CA LEU A 249 10.81 -6.83 7.12
C LEU A 249 11.33 -7.63 5.92
N ALA A 250 10.47 -7.99 4.98
CA ALA A 250 10.84 -8.69 3.75
C ALA A 250 11.90 -7.91 2.96
N LEU A 251 11.70 -6.60 2.81
CA LEU A 251 12.66 -5.71 2.16
C LEU A 251 14.01 -5.71 2.89
N ARG A 252 14.02 -5.61 4.21
CA ARG A 252 15.25 -5.58 5.03
C ARG A 252 16.01 -6.89 5.01
N LEU A 253 15.32 -8.02 4.92
CA LEU A 253 15.91 -9.36 4.85
C LEU A 253 16.26 -9.80 3.42
N GLY A 254 15.80 -9.06 2.40
CA GLY A 254 15.95 -9.44 0.99
C GLY A 254 15.19 -10.73 0.68
N LEU A 255 13.99 -10.89 1.24
CA LEU A 255 13.09 -12.03 1.05
C LEU A 255 11.81 -11.58 0.34
N PRO A 256 11.13 -12.45 -0.43
CA PRO A 256 9.82 -12.15 -0.95
C PRO A 256 8.79 -12.02 0.17
N TYR A 257 7.86 -11.06 0.01
CA TYR A 257 6.68 -10.91 0.86
C TYR A 257 5.51 -11.64 0.23
N LEU A 258 4.83 -12.47 1.01
CA LEU A 258 3.66 -13.24 0.58
C LEU A 258 2.39 -12.63 1.21
N PRO A 259 1.52 -11.98 0.42
CA PRO A 259 0.31 -11.34 0.93
C PRO A 259 -0.78 -12.36 1.30
N GLU A 260 -1.74 -11.93 2.11
CA GLU A 260 -2.93 -12.71 2.47
C GLU A 260 -3.87 -12.89 1.26
N GLY A 261 -4.17 -14.15 0.88
CA GLY A 261 -5.00 -14.47 -0.28
C GLY A 261 -6.48 -14.10 -0.13
N MET A 262 -7.05 -14.18 1.08
CA MET A 262 -8.45 -13.84 1.35
C MET A 262 -8.76 -12.38 1.02
N ARG A 263 -7.85 -11.46 1.33
CA ARG A 263 -8.03 -10.03 1.05
C ARG A 263 -8.23 -9.77 -0.44
N ALA A 264 -7.41 -10.36 -1.28
CA ALA A 264 -7.51 -10.19 -2.72
C ALA A 264 -8.86 -10.68 -3.27
N ARG A 265 -9.43 -11.74 -2.69
CA ARG A 265 -10.74 -12.25 -3.08
C ARG A 265 -11.89 -11.37 -2.63
N LEU A 266 -11.83 -10.82 -1.42
CA LEU A 266 -12.83 -9.87 -0.92
C LEU A 266 -12.82 -8.56 -1.73
N GLU A 267 -11.63 -8.05 -2.07
CA GLU A 267 -11.47 -6.90 -2.96
C GLU A 267 -11.94 -7.20 -4.39
N GLY A 268 -11.87 -8.46 -4.83
CA GLY A 268 -12.42 -8.96 -6.09
C GLY A 268 -13.93 -9.19 -6.10
N GLY A 269 -14.63 -8.85 -5.01
CA GLY A 269 -16.10 -8.93 -4.92
C GLY A 269 -16.65 -10.22 -4.32
N LEU A 270 -15.80 -11.07 -3.72
CA LEU A 270 -16.27 -12.23 -2.98
C LEU A 270 -17.06 -11.77 -1.74
N ASP A 271 -18.31 -12.22 -1.65
CA ASP A 271 -19.15 -12.02 -0.46
C ASP A 271 -19.18 -13.33 0.35
N VAL A 272 -18.35 -13.39 1.39
CA VAL A 272 -18.25 -14.58 2.26
C VAL A 272 -19.56 -14.88 3.02
N HIS A 273 -20.44 -13.89 3.20
CA HIS A 273 -21.72 -14.07 3.87
C HIS A 273 -22.77 -14.81 3.00
N ARG A 274 -22.50 -14.94 1.71
CA ARG A 274 -23.34 -15.69 0.76
C ARG A 274 -22.89 -17.14 0.60
N LEU A 275 -21.72 -17.50 1.14
CA LEU A 275 -21.23 -18.86 1.08
C LEU A 275 -21.90 -19.71 2.16
N ASP A 276 -22.33 -20.92 1.79
CA ASP A 276 -22.66 -21.92 2.79
C ASP A 276 -21.39 -22.49 3.45
N ALA A 277 -21.56 -23.27 4.52
CA ALA A 277 -20.44 -23.79 5.29
C ALA A 277 -19.51 -24.71 4.45
N ALA A 278 -20.04 -25.44 3.48
CA ALA A 278 -19.25 -26.33 2.63
C ALA A 278 -18.40 -25.53 1.63
N ALA A 279 -19.02 -24.55 0.96
CA ALA A 279 -18.33 -23.65 0.04
C ALA A 279 -17.25 -22.83 0.75
N PHE A 280 -17.50 -22.38 1.99
CA PHE A 280 -16.52 -21.62 2.74
C PHE A 280 -15.35 -22.49 3.23
N ARG A 281 -15.60 -23.74 3.62
CA ARG A 281 -14.53 -24.70 3.93
C ARG A 281 -13.65 -24.99 2.72
N ALA A 282 -14.28 -25.22 1.57
CA ALA A 282 -13.56 -25.42 0.30
C ALA A 282 -12.68 -24.22 -0.04
N LEU A 283 -13.19 -22.99 0.10
CA LEU A 283 -12.43 -21.77 -0.07
C LEU A 283 -11.23 -21.69 0.88
N LEU A 284 -11.39 -22.11 2.15
CA LEU A 284 -10.29 -22.07 3.12
C LEU A 284 -9.19 -23.09 2.76
N TRP A 285 -9.56 -24.27 2.23
CA TRP A 285 -8.61 -25.24 1.68
C TRP A 285 -7.86 -24.67 0.47
N GLU A 286 -8.57 -24.05 -0.45
CA GLU A 286 -7.98 -23.42 -1.64
C GLU A 286 -6.96 -22.34 -1.24
N LEU A 287 -7.32 -21.43 -0.34
CA LEU A 287 -6.42 -20.40 0.19
C LEU A 287 -5.21 -20.99 0.90
N TRP A 288 -5.40 -22.09 1.63
CA TRP A 288 -4.32 -22.81 2.28
C TRP A 288 -3.32 -23.40 1.25
N GLU A 289 -3.84 -24.09 0.23
CA GLU A 289 -3.02 -24.67 -0.84
C GLU A 289 -2.27 -23.61 -1.63
N GLU A 290 -2.92 -22.49 -1.94
CA GLU A 290 -2.28 -21.34 -2.59
C GLU A 290 -1.14 -20.77 -1.76
N GLN A 291 -1.37 -20.60 -0.44
CA GLN A 291 -0.35 -20.12 0.50
C GLN A 291 0.86 -21.07 0.53
N VAL A 292 0.62 -22.38 0.69
CA VAL A 292 1.68 -23.39 0.70
C VAL A 292 2.48 -23.37 -0.60
N ALA A 293 1.80 -23.34 -1.74
CA ALA A 293 2.44 -23.27 -3.05
C ALA A 293 3.26 -21.98 -3.25
N ALA A 294 2.78 -20.84 -2.73
CA ALA A 294 3.51 -19.58 -2.77
C ALA A 294 4.77 -19.63 -1.91
N GLU A 295 4.68 -20.19 -0.70
CA GLU A 295 5.80 -20.37 0.21
C GLU A 295 6.87 -21.31 -0.40
N GLU A 296 6.47 -22.42 -1.01
CA GLU A 296 7.39 -23.37 -1.67
C GLU A 296 8.12 -22.73 -2.87
N ARG A 297 7.40 -21.97 -3.68
CA ARG A 297 8.02 -21.20 -4.77
C ARG A 297 9.04 -20.20 -4.23
N ALA A 298 8.69 -19.46 -3.17
CA ALA A 298 9.57 -18.49 -2.55
C ALA A 298 10.81 -19.14 -1.90
N GLU A 299 10.65 -20.31 -1.26
CA GLU A 299 11.75 -21.10 -0.75
C GLU A 299 12.69 -21.55 -1.88
N ALA A 300 12.16 -22.05 -2.97
CA ALA A 300 12.96 -22.52 -4.12
C ALA A 300 13.71 -21.38 -4.82
N GLN A 301 13.07 -20.22 -4.98
CA GLN A 301 13.63 -19.09 -5.74
C GLN A 301 14.55 -18.18 -4.92
N ALA A 302 14.15 -17.88 -3.67
CA ALA A 302 14.84 -16.92 -2.80
C ALA A 302 15.41 -17.57 -1.52
N GLY A 303 15.16 -18.83 -1.28
CA GLY A 303 15.57 -19.58 -0.09
C GLY A 303 14.83 -19.15 1.17
N GLY A 304 13.64 -18.56 1.06
CA GLY A 304 12.81 -18.14 2.17
C GLY A 304 11.78 -17.07 1.80
N TYR A 305 11.01 -16.62 2.79
CA TYR A 305 9.91 -15.69 2.62
C TYR A 305 9.54 -14.95 3.93
N VAL A 306 8.71 -13.91 3.80
CA VAL A 306 7.95 -13.29 4.89
C VAL A 306 6.47 -13.36 4.50
N ALA A 307 5.67 -14.15 5.23
CA ALA A 307 4.24 -14.33 4.96
C ALA A 307 3.35 -13.48 5.86
N ASP A 308 2.24 -12.94 5.34
CA ASP A 308 1.26 -12.12 6.09
C ASP A 308 0.36 -12.95 7.02
N ARG A 309 0.39 -14.28 6.89
CA ARG A 309 -0.31 -15.22 7.77
C ARG A 309 0.59 -16.38 8.12
N SER A 310 0.52 -16.78 9.38
CA SER A 310 1.12 -18.05 9.83
C SER A 310 0.19 -19.23 9.50
N PRO A 311 0.71 -20.45 9.44
CA PRO A 311 -0.13 -21.65 9.34
C PRO A 311 -1.22 -21.70 10.44
N TRP A 312 -0.94 -21.22 11.64
CA TRP A 312 -1.87 -21.19 12.76
C TRP A 312 -3.00 -20.18 12.61
N ASP A 313 -2.83 -19.14 11.81
CA ASP A 313 -3.92 -18.23 11.43
C ASP A 313 -5.00 -18.97 10.64
N PHE A 314 -4.65 -19.89 9.75
CA PHE A 314 -5.60 -20.75 9.02
C PHE A 314 -6.33 -21.71 9.94
N ALA A 315 -5.64 -22.31 10.92
CA ALA A 315 -6.28 -23.14 11.95
C ALA A 315 -7.25 -22.32 12.81
N ALA A 316 -6.87 -21.08 13.18
CA ALA A 316 -7.74 -20.16 13.89
C ALA A 316 -9.00 -19.80 13.08
N PHE A 317 -8.87 -19.55 11.77
CA PHE A 317 -10.04 -19.36 10.90
C PHE A 317 -10.94 -20.58 10.86
N TRP A 318 -10.37 -21.79 10.74
CA TRP A 318 -11.13 -23.04 10.77
C TRP A 318 -11.99 -23.15 12.01
N LEU A 319 -11.43 -22.89 13.19
CA LEU A 319 -12.16 -22.90 14.46
C LEU A 319 -13.15 -21.73 14.57
N HIS A 320 -12.77 -20.54 14.12
CA HIS A 320 -13.57 -19.33 14.20
C HIS A 320 -14.89 -19.44 13.42
N TYR A 321 -14.85 -20.09 12.26
CA TYR A 321 -16.03 -20.33 11.42
C TYR A 321 -16.74 -21.66 11.72
N HIS A 322 -16.44 -22.28 12.87
CA HIS A 322 -17.11 -23.49 13.39
C HIS A 322 -17.02 -24.71 12.48
N PHE A 323 -15.97 -24.85 11.66
CA PHE A 323 -15.78 -26.01 10.80
C PHE A 323 -15.35 -27.27 11.57
N SER A 324 -15.04 -27.14 12.86
CA SER A 324 -14.64 -28.23 13.74
C SER A 324 -15.76 -29.27 14.01
N SER A 325 -16.98 -29.04 13.55
CA SER A 325 -18.07 -30.02 13.60
C SER A 325 -17.80 -31.29 12.77
N ASP A 326 -17.02 -31.16 11.67
CA ASP A 326 -16.49 -32.29 10.92
C ASP A 326 -15.13 -32.67 11.49
N ARG A 327 -15.10 -33.74 12.28
CA ARG A 327 -13.91 -34.16 13.02
C ARG A 327 -12.82 -34.67 12.07
N GLU A 328 -13.17 -35.50 11.11
CA GLU A 328 -12.20 -36.13 10.21
C GLU A 328 -11.53 -35.07 9.33
N GLU A 329 -12.31 -34.18 8.75
CA GLU A 329 -11.79 -33.08 7.93
C GLU A 329 -10.95 -32.10 8.77
N THR A 330 -11.36 -31.82 10.02
CA THR A 330 -10.61 -30.98 10.96
C THR A 330 -9.25 -31.59 11.29
N GLU A 331 -9.20 -32.88 11.61
CA GLU A 331 -7.94 -33.58 11.91
C GLU A 331 -7.00 -33.56 10.68
N ARG A 332 -7.53 -33.76 9.47
CA ARG A 332 -6.78 -33.65 8.21
C ARG A 332 -6.22 -32.24 8.00
N PHE A 333 -7.05 -31.21 8.19
CA PHE A 333 -6.63 -29.82 8.04
C PHE A 333 -5.54 -29.44 9.05
N PHE A 334 -5.73 -29.78 10.32
CA PHE A 334 -4.75 -29.53 11.37
C PHE A 334 -3.44 -30.30 11.19
N ALA A 335 -3.49 -31.51 10.63
CA ALA A 335 -2.29 -32.26 10.27
C ALA A 335 -1.47 -31.51 9.18
N ALA A 336 -2.14 -30.98 8.14
CA ALA A 336 -1.51 -30.17 7.11
C ALA A 336 -0.89 -28.87 7.69
N VAL A 337 -1.64 -28.18 8.56
CA VAL A 337 -1.15 -26.96 9.25
C VAL A 337 0.08 -27.27 10.10
N ARG A 338 0.09 -28.32 10.91
CA ARG A 338 1.23 -28.72 11.73
C ARG A 338 2.46 -29.04 10.89
N ALA A 339 2.29 -29.79 9.82
CA ALA A 339 3.37 -30.14 8.91
C ALA A 339 4.02 -28.88 8.30
N ARG A 340 3.23 -27.88 7.93
CA ARG A 340 3.75 -26.62 7.39
C ARG A 340 4.35 -25.73 8.48
N ALA A 341 3.70 -25.61 9.64
CA ALA A 341 4.19 -24.83 10.77
C ALA A 341 5.57 -25.31 11.25
N ALA A 342 5.84 -26.61 11.20
CA ALA A 342 7.15 -27.17 11.52
C ALA A 342 8.30 -26.66 10.59
N ARG A 343 7.97 -26.18 9.40
CA ARG A 343 8.95 -25.58 8.45
C ARG A 343 9.13 -24.07 8.66
N THR A 344 8.22 -23.39 9.34
CA THR A 344 8.32 -21.96 9.66
C THR A 344 9.34 -21.75 10.78
N GLU A 345 10.33 -20.91 10.56
CA GLU A 345 11.42 -20.72 11.53
C GLU A 345 11.04 -19.73 12.63
N ARG A 346 10.27 -18.69 12.29
CA ARG A 346 9.79 -17.68 13.25
C ARG A 346 8.37 -17.25 12.93
N ILE A 347 7.57 -17.08 13.96
CA ILE A 347 6.21 -16.55 13.89
C ILE A 347 6.17 -15.28 14.74
N LEU A 348 5.93 -14.15 14.10
CA LEU A 348 5.84 -12.84 14.74
C LEU A 348 4.38 -12.58 15.10
N VAL A 349 4.03 -12.60 16.38
CA VAL A 349 2.69 -12.30 16.86
C VAL A 349 2.58 -10.80 17.14
N LEU A 350 1.66 -10.14 16.44
CA LEU A 350 1.43 -8.72 16.58
C LEU A 350 0.29 -8.48 17.58
N PRO A 351 0.49 -7.60 18.59
CA PRO A 351 -0.50 -7.35 19.61
C PRO A 351 -1.73 -6.63 19.03
N TRP A 352 -2.92 -7.10 19.45
CA TRP A 352 -4.17 -6.44 19.11
C TRP A 352 -4.43 -5.22 19.99
N GLY A 353 -5.12 -4.20 19.45
CA GLY A 353 -5.53 -3.00 20.21
C GLY A 353 -4.46 -1.92 20.34
N VAL A 354 -3.25 -2.14 19.82
CA VAL A 354 -2.17 -1.13 19.79
C VAL A 354 -2.37 -0.10 18.68
N LEU A 355 -2.90 -0.55 17.55
CA LEU A 355 -3.27 0.31 16.43
C LEU A 355 -4.79 0.44 16.34
N PRO A 356 -5.32 1.61 15.91
CA PRO A 356 -6.76 1.78 15.74
C PRO A 356 -7.30 0.82 14.67
N LEU A 357 -8.41 0.17 14.96
CA LEU A 357 -9.13 -0.66 13.99
C LEU A 357 -9.89 0.26 13.02
N LEU A 358 -9.37 0.39 11.82
CA LEU A 358 -10.00 1.20 10.78
C LEU A 358 -10.96 0.33 9.96
N ALA A 359 -12.16 0.84 9.70
CA ALA A 359 -13.09 0.23 8.76
C ALA A 359 -12.55 0.40 7.33
N ASP A 360 -12.08 -0.68 6.72
CA ASP A 360 -11.56 -0.72 5.34
C ASP A 360 -12.60 -1.24 4.33
N GLY A 361 -13.85 -1.47 4.78
CA GLY A 361 -14.94 -1.99 3.96
C GLY A 361 -14.82 -3.48 3.59
N VAL A 362 -13.71 -4.11 3.94
CA VAL A 362 -13.39 -5.51 3.59
C VAL A 362 -13.44 -6.42 4.81
N ARG A 363 -13.06 -5.89 5.98
CA ARG A 363 -12.95 -6.65 7.22
C ARG A 363 -13.99 -6.22 8.25
N SER A 364 -14.39 -7.16 9.10
CA SER A 364 -15.24 -6.82 10.23
C SER A 364 -14.57 -5.79 11.14
N SER A 365 -15.23 -4.66 11.35
CA SER A 365 -14.83 -3.64 12.33
C SER A 365 -15.29 -3.96 13.75
N ASN A 366 -15.90 -5.14 13.99
CA ASN A 366 -16.34 -5.56 15.31
C ASN A 366 -15.13 -5.92 16.19
N PRO A 367 -14.83 -5.14 17.26
CA PRO A 367 -13.65 -5.36 18.08
C PRO A 367 -13.70 -6.69 18.85
N TRP A 368 -14.88 -7.18 19.17
CA TRP A 368 -15.04 -8.46 19.89
C TRP A 368 -14.70 -9.67 19.01
N LEU A 369 -15.05 -9.61 17.72
CA LEU A 369 -14.68 -10.62 16.74
C LEU A 369 -13.15 -10.67 16.56
N GLN A 370 -12.52 -9.51 16.44
CA GLN A 370 -11.08 -9.40 16.31
C GLN A 370 -10.34 -9.90 17.56
N ARG A 371 -10.87 -9.57 18.75
CA ARG A 371 -10.32 -10.04 20.02
C ARG A 371 -10.46 -11.56 20.21
N HIS A 372 -11.62 -12.13 19.84
CA HIS A 372 -11.84 -13.57 19.86
C HIS A 372 -10.87 -14.29 18.92
N TYR A 373 -10.72 -13.80 17.69
CA TYR A 373 -9.77 -14.35 16.74
C TYR A 373 -8.33 -14.29 17.26
N GLN A 374 -7.91 -13.14 17.81
CA GLN A 374 -6.58 -12.97 18.39
C GLN A 374 -6.32 -13.99 19.49
N ALA A 375 -7.25 -14.15 20.43
CA ALA A 375 -7.15 -15.12 21.52
C ALA A 375 -7.07 -16.56 21.01
N SER A 376 -7.80 -16.89 19.93
CA SER A 376 -7.73 -18.20 19.28
C SER A 376 -6.35 -18.48 18.67
N VAL A 377 -5.79 -17.52 17.98
CA VAL A 377 -4.41 -17.62 17.39
C VAL A 377 -3.38 -17.79 18.50
N GLU A 378 -3.41 -16.91 19.52
CA GLU A 378 -2.47 -16.96 20.65
C GLU A 378 -2.56 -18.28 21.42
N GLY A 379 -3.80 -18.78 21.65
CA GLY A 379 -4.04 -20.07 22.30
C GLY A 379 -3.52 -21.26 21.49
N LEU A 380 -3.62 -21.24 20.16
CA LEU A 380 -3.04 -22.27 19.29
C LEU A 380 -1.51 -22.20 19.32
N LEU A 381 -0.94 -21.01 19.17
CA LEU A 381 0.52 -20.81 19.19
C LEU A 381 1.14 -21.23 20.51
N ALA A 382 0.51 -20.93 21.64
CA ALA A 382 0.99 -21.31 22.96
C ALA A 382 1.05 -22.84 23.18
N ARG A 383 0.22 -23.62 22.46
CA ARG A 383 0.10 -25.08 22.61
C ARG A 383 0.86 -25.86 21.56
N GLU A 384 0.92 -25.34 20.34
CA GLU A 384 1.32 -26.10 19.15
C GLU A 384 2.65 -25.63 18.56
N ALA A 385 3.09 -24.40 18.85
CA ALA A 385 4.34 -23.88 18.30
C ALA A 385 5.55 -24.48 19.02
N ALA A 386 6.63 -24.65 18.27
CA ALA A 386 7.89 -25.15 18.84
C ALA A 386 8.54 -24.12 19.79
N PRO A 387 9.27 -24.56 20.82
CA PRO A 387 10.00 -23.65 21.70
C PRO A 387 10.89 -22.67 20.94
N GLY A 388 10.75 -21.36 21.21
CA GLY A 388 11.51 -20.29 20.55
C GLY A 388 11.06 -19.95 19.13
N GLN A 389 10.02 -20.58 18.59
CA GLN A 389 9.48 -20.27 17.27
C GLN A 389 8.67 -18.96 17.27
N VAL A 390 7.99 -18.67 18.38
CA VAL A 390 7.10 -17.48 18.51
C VAL A 390 7.88 -16.31 19.09
N LEU A 391 7.70 -15.15 18.47
CA LEU A 391 8.19 -13.86 18.95
C LEU A 391 6.99 -12.93 19.09
N GLU A 392 6.67 -12.54 20.31
CA GLU A 392 5.57 -11.61 20.60
C GLU A 392 6.07 -10.16 20.51
N LEU A 393 5.54 -9.41 19.55
CA LEU A 393 5.88 -8.01 19.37
C LEU A 393 5.34 -7.18 20.55
N PRO A 394 6.15 -6.35 21.20
CA PRO A 394 5.65 -5.45 22.24
C PRO A 394 4.69 -4.40 21.66
N ALA A 395 3.97 -3.68 22.54
CA ALA A 395 2.98 -2.67 22.17
C ALA A 395 3.63 -1.40 21.60
N LEU A 396 4.31 -1.54 20.47
CA LEU A 396 4.93 -0.45 19.71
C LEU A 396 3.98 0.02 18.61
N VAL A 397 3.82 1.33 18.44
CA VAL A 397 2.90 1.94 17.46
C VAL A 397 3.60 2.16 16.12
N GLU A 398 4.81 2.72 16.15
CA GLU A 398 5.53 3.15 14.97
C GLU A 398 6.24 2.00 14.24
N LEU A 399 6.29 2.07 12.92
CA LEU A 399 6.89 1.02 12.09
C LEU A 399 8.39 0.84 12.34
N GLY A 400 9.16 1.94 12.48
CA GLY A 400 10.60 1.90 12.71
C GLY A 400 10.96 1.09 13.96
N PRO A 401 10.50 1.48 15.15
CA PRO A 401 10.72 0.73 16.40
C PRO A 401 10.25 -0.73 16.35
N ARG A 402 9.11 -1.02 15.67
CA ARG A 402 8.63 -2.39 15.46
C ARG A 402 9.62 -3.22 14.64
N LEU A 403 10.09 -2.66 13.53
CA LEU A 403 11.04 -3.32 12.63
C LEU A 403 12.39 -3.55 13.32
N ASP A 404 12.91 -2.54 14.02
CA ASP A 404 14.17 -2.63 14.75
C ASP A 404 14.11 -3.69 15.84
N TRP A 405 13.00 -3.72 16.59
CA TRP A 405 12.79 -4.77 17.59
C TRP A 405 12.82 -6.17 16.97
N VAL A 406 12.08 -6.38 15.88
CA VAL A 406 12.03 -7.67 15.17
C VAL A 406 13.43 -8.07 14.71
N LEU A 407 14.17 -7.19 14.03
CA LEU A 407 15.52 -7.48 13.53
C LEU A 407 16.48 -7.84 14.66
N ASN A 408 16.38 -7.16 15.80
CA ASN A 408 17.18 -7.48 16.99
C ASN A 408 16.84 -8.86 17.58
N GLN A 409 15.57 -9.28 17.56
CA GLN A 409 15.17 -10.61 18.03
C GLN A 409 15.56 -11.72 17.06
N LEU A 410 15.50 -11.48 15.75
CA LEU A 410 15.89 -12.45 14.73
C LEU A 410 17.41 -12.69 14.70
N GLY A 411 18.22 -11.74 15.16
CA GLY A 411 19.68 -11.83 15.21
C GLY A 411 20.23 -12.46 16.51
N ARG A 412 19.34 -12.80 17.45
CA ARG A 412 19.68 -13.48 18.71
C ARG A 412 19.44 -14.97 18.60
#